data_0183e7c483ce56944654ef627e8460a9
#
_entry.id   0183e7c483ce56944654ef627e8460a9
#
_cell.length_a   1.000
_cell.length_b   1.000
_cell.length_c   1.000
_cell.angle_alpha   90.00
_cell.angle_beta   90.00
_cell.angle_gamma   90.00
#
_symmetry.space_group_name_H-M   'P 1'
#
loop_
_entity.id
_entity.type
_entity.pdbx_description
1 polymer ?
#
loop_
_entity_poly.entity_id
_entity_poly.type
_entity_poly.pdbx_seq_one_letter_code
_entity_poly.pdbx_strand_id
1 'polypeptide(L)'
;MKKSIVVLLGMGLLSGSVLASEELAKAKNCMTCHSFDRKIVGPSYKDVIAKRAGQKGVEAALAAKIKNGSAGEWGTVPMPPNNVTEAEATTLAKWILAHK
;
A
#
# COMPACT_ATOMS: atom_id res chain seq x y z
N MET A 1 -31.61 -31.94 -9.95
CA MET A 1 -31.22 -31.68 -9.68
C MET A 1 -30.41 -31.17 -9.39
N LYS A 2 -30.01 -30.72 -9.32
CA LYS A 2 -29.29 -30.20 -9.03
C LYS A 2 -28.64 -29.39 -8.87
N LYS A 3 -28.22 -28.78 -8.71
CA LYS A 3 -27.72 -28.02 -8.63
C LYS A 3 -27.04 -27.40 -8.18
N SER A 4 -26.48 -26.94 -7.99
CA SER A 4 -25.87 -26.34 -7.71
C SER A 4 -25.25 -25.75 -7.26
N ILE A 5 -24.71 -25.16 -6.92
CA ILE A 5 -24.09 -24.67 -6.44
C ILE A 5 -23.18 -23.99 -6.37
N VAL A 6 -22.56 -23.67 -6.26
CA VAL A 6 -21.61 -23.11 -6.32
C VAL A 6 -21.28 -22.02 -5.97
N VAL A 7 -20.82 -21.38 -6.06
CA VAL A 7 -20.55 -20.30 -5.80
C VAL A 7 -19.85 -19.84 -4.86
N LEU A 8 -19.56 -19.62 -4.17
CA LEU A 8 -18.81 -19.25 -3.25
C LEU A 8 -17.56 -18.87 -3.48
N LEU A 9 -16.89 -18.93 -4.33
CA LEU A 9 -15.64 -18.65 -4.57
C LEU A 9 -15.20 -17.27 -4.45
N GLY A 10 -15.75 -16.23 -4.75
CA GLY A 10 -15.25 -14.87 -4.80
C GLY A 10 -14.86 -14.28 -3.48
N MET A 11 -15.44 -14.76 -2.41
CA MET A 11 -15.15 -14.17 -1.13
C MET A 11 -13.78 -14.43 -0.62
N GLY A 12 -13.26 -15.59 -0.86
CA GLY A 12 -11.92 -15.90 -0.42
C GLY A 12 -10.89 -15.03 -1.09
N LEU A 13 -11.14 -14.61 -2.32
CA LEU A 13 -10.18 -13.78 -3.02
C LEU A 13 -10.01 -12.42 -2.38
N LEU A 14 -11.08 -11.82 -1.88
CA LEU A 14 -10.97 -10.51 -1.26
C LEU A 14 -10.14 -10.57 0.01
N SER A 15 -10.38 -11.55 0.84
CA SER A 15 -9.61 -11.71 2.06
C SER A 15 -8.15 -12.00 1.73
N GLY A 16 -7.91 -12.84 0.74
CA GLY A 16 -6.57 -13.16 0.31
C GLY A 16 -5.82 -11.94 -0.19
N SER A 17 -6.50 -11.02 -0.87
CA SER A 17 -5.85 -9.81 -1.38
C SER A 17 -5.38 -8.90 -0.26
N VAL A 18 -6.16 -8.74 0.80
CA VAL A 18 -5.77 -7.91 1.92
C VAL A 18 -4.55 -8.50 2.62
N LEU A 19 -4.56 -9.80 2.89
CA LEU A 19 -3.44 -10.45 3.53
C LEU A 19 -2.21 -10.43 2.65
N ALA A 20 -2.39 -10.62 1.35
CA ALA A 20 -1.26 -10.60 0.43
C ALA A 20 -0.61 -9.23 0.37
N SER A 21 -1.40 -8.15 0.50
CA SER A 21 -0.86 -6.79 0.49
C SER A 21 -0.02 -6.51 1.73
N GLU A 22 -0.47 -6.97 2.88
CA GLU A 22 0.30 -6.79 4.10
C GLU A 22 1.59 -7.61 4.04
N GLU A 23 1.53 -8.82 3.54
CA GLU A 23 2.72 -9.65 3.40
C GLU A 23 3.68 -9.06 2.39
N LEU A 24 3.17 -8.47 1.33
CA LEU A 24 4.00 -7.81 0.35
C LEU A 24 4.75 -6.64 0.98
N ALA A 25 4.06 -5.84 1.78
CA ALA A 25 4.70 -4.73 2.47
C ALA A 25 5.82 -5.22 3.38
N LYS A 26 5.59 -6.31 4.09
CA LYS A 26 6.63 -6.89 4.94
C LYS A 26 7.79 -7.42 4.13
N ALA A 27 7.50 -8.11 3.03
CA ALA A 27 8.54 -8.71 2.20
C ALA A 27 9.41 -7.65 1.55
N LYS A 28 8.85 -6.48 1.26
CA LYS A 28 9.60 -5.38 0.66
C LYS A 28 10.14 -4.40 1.69
N ASN A 29 10.08 -4.77 2.97
CA ASN A 29 10.67 -4.00 4.07
C ASN A 29 10.05 -2.63 4.31
N CYS A 30 8.82 -2.43 3.88
CA CYS A 30 8.14 -1.16 4.08
C CYS A 30 7.99 -0.85 5.57
N MET A 31 7.70 -1.86 6.35
CA MET A 31 7.44 -1.69 7.78
C MET A 31 8.69 -1.47 8.60
N THR A 32 9.86 -1.53 7.99
CA THR A 32 11.11 -1.14 8.66
C THR A 32 11.14 0.37 8.88
N CYS A 33 10.56 1.13 7.95
CA CYS A 33 10.60 2.59 7.99
C CYS A 33 9.24 3.23 8.22
N HIS A 34 8.14 2.48 8.08
CA HIS A 34 6.78 3.00 8.21
C HIS A 34 5.99 2.23 9.24
N SER A 35 5.07 2.92 9.86
CA SER A 35 4.06 2.32 10.75
C SER A 35 2.73 2.96 10.40
N PHE A 36 1.62 2.40 10.88
CA PHE A 36 0.33 3.03 10.64
C PHE A 36 0.17 4.30 11.45
N ASP A 37 0.58 4.29 12.70
CA ASP A 37 0.24 5.33 13.64
C ASP A 37 1.32 6.33 13.93
N ARG A 38 2.54 6.02 13.69
CA ARG A 38 3.62 6.91 14.11
C ARG A 38 4.76 6.90 13.13
N LYS A 39 5.52 7.97 13.16
CA LYS A 39 6.70 8.11 12.33
C LYS A 39 7.82 7.24 12.89
N ILE A 40 8.52 6.54 12.02
CA ILE A 40 9.74 5.82 12.36
C ILE A 40 10.87 6.52 11.62
N VAL A 41 11.24 6.04 10.47
CA VAL A 41 12.14 6.73 9.56
C VAL A 41 11.30 7.55 8.58
N GLY A 42 10.30 6.91 7.98
CA GLY A 42 9.36 7.57 7.11
C GLY A 42 8.09 7.96 7.84
N PRO A 43 7.18 8.67 7.18
CA PRO A 43 5.93 9.10 7.80
C PRO A 43 5.04 7.91 8.12
N SER A 44 4.13 8.10 9.07
CA SER A 44 3.10 7.10 9.31
C SER A 44 2.19 7.04 8.09
N TYR A 45 1.57 5.89 7.87
CA TYR A 45 0.58 5.77 6.78
C TYR A 45 -0.61 6.69 7.04
N LYS A 46 -0.96 6.87 8.31
CA LYS A 46 -2.02 7.79 8.68
C LYS A 46 -1.73 9.22 8.20
N ASP A 47 -0.50 9.66 8.37
CA ASP A 47 -0.11 10.99 7.92
C ASP A 47 -0.06 11.09 6.39
N VAL A 48 0.36 10.02 5.73
CA VAL A 48 0.37 9.97 4.27
C VAL A 48 -1.06 10.13 3.74
N ILE A 49 -2.00 9.40 4.33
CA ILE A 49 -3.40 9.48 3.93
C ILE A 49 -3.93 10.89 4.15
N ALA A 50 -3.63 11.47 5.31
CA ALA A 50 -4.12 12.81 5.64
C ALA A 50 -3.57 13.86 4.68
N LYS A 51 -2.28 13.77 4.35
CA LYS A 51 -1.67 14.74 3.46
C LYS A 51 -2.24 14.66 2.05
N ARG A 52 -2.66 13.48 1.63
CA ARG A 52 -3.14 13.26 0.27
C ARG A 52 -4.66 13.36 0.15
N ALA A 53 -5.35 13.57 1.26
CA ALA A 53 -6.81 13.60 1.26
C ALA A 53 -7.33 14.63 0.26
N GLY A 54 -8.29 14.24 -0.55
CA GLY A 54 -8.92 15.13 -1.51
C GLY A 54 -8.15 15.36 -2.79
N GLN A 55 -6.93 14.82 -2.91
CA GLN A 55 -6.16 15.00 -4.14
C GLN A 55 -6.60 13.97 -5.16
N LYS A 56 -6.54 14.33 -6.43
CA LYS A 56 -6.83 13.41 -7.52
C LYS A 56 -5.58 12.61 -7.86
N GLY A 57 -5.78 11.38 -8.29
CA GLY A 57 -4.65 10.56 -8.74
C GLY A 57 -3.74 10.11 -7.62
N VAL A 58 -4.24 10.07 -6.39
CA VAL A 58 -3.42 9.74 -5.23
C VAL A 58 -2.82 8.35 -5.33
N GLU A 59 -3.62 7.38 -5.78
CA GLU A 59 -3.15 6.01 -5.86
C GLU A 59 -1.96 5.89 -6.81
N ALA A 60 -2.06 6.48 -7.99
CA ALA A 60 -0.97 6.44 -8.97
C ALA A 60 0.25 7.20 -8.48
N ALA A 61 0.03 8.34 -7.82
CA ALA A 61 1.13 9.12 -7.29
C ALA A 61 1.88 8.36 -6.20
N LEU A 62 1.16 7.70 -5.29
CA LEU A 62 1.80 6.91 -4.26
C LEU A 62 2.52 5.70 -4.84
N ALA A 63 1.92 5.05 -5.82
CA ALA A 63 2.56 3.91 -6.47
C ALA A 63 3.89 4.32 -7.10
N ALA A 64 3.92 5.48 -7.75
CA ALA A 64 5.14 5.99 -8.36
C ALA A 64 6.21 6.24 -7.31
N LYS A 65 5.84 6.81 -6.16
CA LYS A 65 6.81 7.06 -5.09
C LYS A 65 7.30 5.78 -4.44
N ILE A 66 6.46 4.80 -4.32
CA ILE A 66 6.86 3.50 -3.79
C ILE A 66 7.90 2.86 -4.73
N LYS A 67 7.65 2.90 -6.01
CA LYS A 67 8.55 2.26 -6.96
C LYS A 67 9.83 3.05 -7.18
N ASN A 68 9.72 4.35 -7.33
CA ASN A 68 10.84 5.19 -7.76
C ASN A 68 11.52 5.95 -6.63
N GLY A 69 10.94 5.92 -5.44
CA GLY A 69 11.48 6.67 -4.32
C GLY A 69 10.91 8.07 -4.24
N SER A 70 11.27 8.77 -3.19
CA SER A 70 10.77 10.11 -2.92
C SER A 70 11.80 10.84 -2.08
N ALA A 71 11.93 12.15 -2.27
CA ALA A 71 12.87 12.94 -1.49
C ALA A 71 12.26 14.31 -1.23
N GLY A 72 12.54 14.84 -0.06
CA GLY A 72 12.17 16.22 0.27
C GLY A 72 10.75 16.44 0.73
N GLU A 73 9.88 15.49 0.52
CA GLU A 73 8.46 15.67 0.87
C GLU A 73 8.22 15.56 2.37
N TRP A 74 8.95 14.68 3.02
CA TRP A 74 8.72 14.38 4.43
C TRP A 74 9.95 14.65 5.28
N GLY A 75 10.88 15.44 4.77
CA GLY A 75 12.09 15.78 5.50
C GLY A 75 13.32 15.49 4.66
N THR A 76 14.46 15.38 5.31
CA THR A 76 15.73 15.25 4.63
C THR A 76 16.10 13.83 4.28
N VAL A 77 15.51 12.83 4.96
CA VAL A 77 15.83 11.45 4.68
C VAL A 77 14.99 10.98 3.48
N PRO A 78 15.62 10.58 2.39
CA PRO A 78 14.86 10.15 1.22
C PRO A 78 14.32 8.74 1.39
N MET A 79 13.22 8.46 0.74
CA MET A 79 12.72 7.11 0.61
C MET A 79 13.37 6.52 -0.64
N PRO A 80 14.14 5.45 -0.51
CA PRO A 80 14.80 4.89 -1.68
C PRO A 80 13.81 4.17 -2.59
N PRO A 81 14.17 3.95 -3.85
CA PRO A 81 13.35 3.12 -4.72
C PRO A 81 13.22 1.70 -4.17
N ASN A 82 12.08 1.09 -4.39
CA ASN A 82 11.85 -0.27 -3.94
C ASN A 82 11.82 -1.22 -5.12
N ASN A 83 12.25 -2.45 -4.87
CA ASN A 83 12.27 -3.46 -5.92
C ASN A 83 10.87 -4.07 -6.03
N VAL A 84 9.97 -3.36 -6.66
CA VAL A 84 8.60 -3.79 -6.87
C VAL A 84 8.22 -3.56 -8.32
N THR A 85 7.29 -4.37 -8.80
CA THR A 85 6.69 -4.13 -10.12
C THR A 85 5.67 -3.00 -10.00
N GLU A 86 5.22 -2.48 -11.14
CA GLU A 86 4.18 -1.46 -11.12
C GLU A 86 2.89 -2.00 -10.51
N ALA A 87 2.56 -3.25 -10.79
CA ALA A 87 1.37 -3.87 -10.21
C ALA A 87 1.51 -3.99 -8.69
N GLU A 88 2.69 -4.37 -8.21
CA GLU A 88 2.94 -4.46 -6.78
C GLU A 88 2.88 -3.08 -6.12
N ALA A 89 3.44 -2.08 -6.76
CA ALA A 89 3.39 -0.72 -6.22
C ALA A 89 1.95 -0.22 -6.13
N THR A 90 1.14 -0.50 -7.14
CA THR A 90 -0.27 -0.14 -7.12
C THR A 90 -1.02 -0.86 -6.01
N THR A 91 -0.74 -2.15 -5.83
CA THR A 91 -1.35 -2.93 -4.77
C THR A 91 -1.01 -2.36 -3.40
N LEU A 92 0.25 -1.98 -3.20
CA LEU A 92 0.67 -1.37 -1.94
C LEU A 92 0.02 -0.01 -1.72
N ALA A 93 -0.08 0.80 -2.76
CA ALA A 93 -0.73 2.11 -2.65
C ALA A 93 -2.20 1.96 -2.25
N LYS A 94 -2.91 1.03 -2.86
CA LYS A 94 -4.30 0.77 -2.50
C LYS A 94 -4.42 0.31 -1.06
N TRP A 95 -3.53 -0.57 -0.65
CA TRP A 95 -3.53 -1.10 0.71
C TRP A 95 -3.33 0.02 1.73
N ILE A 96 -2.35 0.90 1.48
CA ILE A 96 -2.11 2.04 2.36
C ILE A 96 -3.35 2.92 2.44
N LEU A 97 -3.92 3.26 1.30
CA LEU A 97 -5.07 4.18 1.26
C LEU A 97 -6.34 3.57 1.84
N ALA A 98 -6.41 2.26 1.94
CA ALA A 98 -7.57 1.60 2.53
C ALA A 98 -7.56 1.65 4.06
N HIS A 99 -6.47 2.03 4.69
CA HIS A 99 -6.42 2.15 6.14
C HIS A 99 -7.01 3.47 6.58
N LYS A 100 -7.86 3.42 7.56
CA LYS A 100 -8.52 4.64 8.04
C LYS A 100 -8.55 4.73 9.55
#